data_bad2c8b174a5a54809c3c301bce178a5
#
_entry.id   bad2c8b174a5a54809c3c301bce178a5
#
_cell.length_a   1.000
_cell.length_b   1.000
_cell.length_c   1.000
_cell.angle_alpha   90.00
_cell.angle_beta   90.00
_cell.angle_gamma   90.00
#
_symmetry.space_group_name_H-M   'P 1'
#
loop_
_entity.id
_entity.type
_entity.pdbx_description
1 polymer ?
#
loop_
_entity_poly.entity_id
_entity_poly.type
_entity_poly.pdbx_seq_one_letter_code
_entity_poly.pdbx_strand_id
1 'polypeptide(L)'
;NKKGNNFWGICPFHDDTNPSMAVNQDKQFYYCFVCNAKGNSINFLRNYENLDFVDAVESIASSVGLEVPRTHKSVDTKEALSINARAVEIYEKQLKADTGNKVVDYLKSRSITGETAKFFNIGYALDEWEGLFKILSKEYKQEDLSESGLFSEKMKDRFRGRLMFPIRNIKGDHIAFGGRIIDEGEPKYLNSPETKTFSKSKELYGLYEARKLNNPLQSVF
;
A
#
# COMPACT_ATOMS: atom_id res chain seq x y z
N ASN A 1 -5.70 -15.10 -30.28
CA ASN A 1 -6.09 -15.39 -31.67
C ASN A 1 -6.81 -14.18 -32.31
N LYS A 2 -6.49 -13.82 -33.57
CA LYS A 2 -7.19 -12.76 -34.32
C LYS A 2 -8.31 -13.37 -35.14
N LYS A 3 -9.54 -12.83 -35.04
CA LYS A 3 -10.69 -13.18 -35.90
C LYS A 3 -11.34 -11.88 -36.37
N GLY A 4 -11.24 -11.57 -37.67
CA GLY A 4 -11.67 -10.29 -38.23
C GLY A 4 -10.90 -9.14 -37.60
N ASN A 5 -11.61 -8.11 -37.15
CA ASN A 5 -11.02 -6.93 -36.48
C ASN A 5 -10.83 -7.12 -34.97
N ASN A 6 -11.11 -8.31 -34.42
CA ASN A 6 -11.01 -8.55 -32.98
C ASN A 6 -9.87 -9.50 -32.64
N PHE A 7 -9.20 -9.23 -31.53
CA PHE A 7 -8.28 -10.14 -30.85
C PHE A 7 -9.04 -10.89 -29.77
N TRP A 8 -8.93 -12.22 -29.74
CA TRP A 8 -9.60 -13.05 -28.76
C TRP A 8 -8.61 -13.63 -27.77
N GLY A 9 -8.92 -13.58 -26.50
CA GLY A 9 -8.12 -14.07 -25.40
C GLY A 9 -8.94 -14.57 -24.22
N ILE A 10 -8.25 -15.16 -23.26
CA ILE A 10 -8.80 -15.56 -21.96
C ILE A 10 -9.21 -14.30 -21.21
N CYS A 11 -10.38 -14.32 -20.60
CA CYS A 11 -10.86 -13.20 -19.78
C CYS A 11 -10.20 -13.22 -18.40
N PRO A 12 -9.59 -12.11 -17.95
CA PRO A 12 -8.98 -12.07 -16.61
C PRO A 12 -9.97 -11.75 -15.49
N PHE A 13 -11.25 -11.52 -15.80
CA PHE A 13 -12.26 -11.07 -14.82
C PHE A 13 -13.15 -12.23 -14.31
N HIS A 14 -12.94 -13.45 -14.77
CA HIS A 14 -13.59 -14.67 -14.27
C HIS A 14 -12.68 -15.86 -14.53
N ASP A 15 -12.96 -17.00 -13.92
CA ASP A 15 -12.25 -18.24 -14.19
C ASP A 15 -12.61 -18.72 -15.61
N ASP A 16 -11.67 -18.53 -16.54
CA ASP A 16 -11.87 -18.73 -17.97
C ASP A 16 -10.81 -19.67 -18.54
N THR A 17 -11.28 -20.72 -19.21
CA THR A 17 -10.40 -21.70 -19.84
C THR A 17 -10.40 -21.61 -21.37
N ASN A 18 -11.35 -20.86 -21.96
CA ASN A 18 -11.49 -20.69 -23.39
C ASN A 18 -11.53 -19.20 -23.75
N PRO A 19 -10.96 -18.78 -24.90
CA PRO A 19 -10.97 -17.39 -25.30
C PRO A 19 -12.41 -16.83 -25.41
N SER A 20 -12.84 -16.11 -24.39
CA SER A 20 -14.19 -15.52 -24.28
C SER A 20 -14.20 -14.00 -24.37
N MET A 21 -13.03 -13.35 -24.27
CA MET A 21 -12.92 -11.91 -24.35
C MET A 21 -12.43 -11.47 -25.73
N ALA A 22 -13.19 -10.57 -26.37
CA ALA A 22 -12.83 -9.92 -27.60
C ALA A 22 -12.31 -8.50 -27.34
N VAL A 23 -11.19 -8.13 -27.93
CA VAL A 23 -10.62 -6.78 -27.92
C VAL A 23 -10.63 -6.24 -29.35
N ASN A 24 -11.26 -5.09 -29.54
CA ASN A 24 -11.29 -4.38 -30.82
C ASN A 24 -10.37 -3.18 -30.75
N GLN A 25 -9.28 -3.23 -31.50
CA GLN A 25 -8.27 -2.17 -31.50
C GLN A 25 -8.79 -0.89 -32.14
N ASP A 26 -9.57 -0.96 -33.22
CA ASP A 26 -10.08 0.21 -33.91
C ASP A 26 -11.12 0.96 -33.08
N LYS A 27 -11.95 0.20 -32.33
CA LYS A 27 -12.97 0.76 -31.43
C LYS A 27 -12.44 1.06 -30.03
N GLN A 28 -11.20 0.69 -29.73
CA GLN A 28 -10.58 0.85 -28.39
C GLN A 28 -11.46 0.28 -27.26
N PHE A 29 -11.98 -0.94 -27.47
CA PHE A 29 -13.00 -1.52 -26.61
C PHE A 29 -12.78 -3.02 -26.41
N TYR A 30 -13.04 -3.52 -25.20
CA TYR A 30 -13.09 -4.97 -24.91
C TYR A 30 -14.48 -5.39 -24.43
N TYR A 31 -14.81 -6.65 -24.70
CA TYR A 31 -16.05 -7.29 -24.25
C TYR A 31 -15.82 -8.78 -23.98
N CYS A 32 -16.22 -9.26 -22.80
CA CYS A 32 -16.27 -10.69 -22.49
C CYS A 32 -17.69 -11.20 -22.68
N PHE A 33 -17.84 -12.26 -23.50
CA PHE A 33 -19.14 -12.86 -23.82
C PHE A 33 -19.65 -13.80 -22.73
N VAL A 34 -18.86 -14.10 -21.70
CA VAL A 34 -19.25 -14.95 -20.57
C VAL A 34 -19.65 -14.10 -19.37
N CYS A 35 -18.76 -13.28 -18.84
CA CYS A 35 -19.04 -12.48 -17.64
C CYS A 35 -19.55 -11.06 -17.93
N ASN A 36 -19.70 -10.68 -19.20
CA ASN A 36 -20.12 -9.36 -19.65
C ASN A 36 -19.21 -8.19 -19.21
N ALA A 37 -17.99 -8.46 -18.75
CA ALA A 37 -17.00 -7.42 -18.50
C ALA A 37 -16.70 -6.67 -19.80
N LYS A 38 -16.77 -5.33 -19.74
CA LYS A 38 -16.63 -4.48 -20.94
C LYS A 38 -16.09 -3.11 -20.58
N GLY A 39 -15.46 -2.46 -21.57
CA GLY A 39 -14.97 -1.10 -21.43
C GLY A 39 -13.81 -0.77 -22.35
N ASN A 40 -13.23 0.40 -22.14
CA ASN A 40 -12.00 0.84 -22.78
C ASN A 40 -10.76 0.45 -21.95
N SER A 41 -9.57 0.88 -22.37
CA SER A 41 -8.31 0.61 -21.68
C SER A 41 -8.30 1.13 -20.23
N ILE A 42 -8.90 2.32 -19.97
CA ILE A 42 -9.01 2.87 -18.63
C ILE A 42 -9.88 1.97 -17.75
N ASN A 43 -11.06 1.56 -18.24
CA ASN A 43 -11.94 0.65 -17.53
C ASN A 43 -11.27 -0.72 -17.27
N PHE A 44 -10.47 -1.20 -18.24
CA PHE A 44 -9.73 -2.44 -18.07
C PHE A 44 -8.75 -2.35 -16.90
N LEU A 45 -7.90 -1.32 -16.85
CA LEU A 45 -6.94 -1.13 -15.75
C LEU A 45 -7.64 -0.92 -14.41
N ARG A 46 -8.70 -0.13 -14.38
CA ARG A 46 -9.48 0.05 -13.15
C ARG A 46 -9.99 -1.26 -12.58
N ASN A 47 -10.52 -2.14 -13.42
CA ASN A 47 -11.09 -3.40 -12.99
C ASN A 47 -10.04 -4.49 -12.76
N TYR A 48 -8.96 -4.49 -13.55
CA TYR A 48 -7.93 -5.53 -13.48
C TYR A 48 -6.89 -5.26 -12.38
N GLU A 49 -6.49 -4.00 -12.23
CA GLU A 49 -5.50 -3.58 -11.23
C GLU A 49 -6.13 -2.91 -10.00
N ASN A 50 -7.47 -2.80 -9.98
CA ASN A 50 -8.24 -2.11 -8.93
C ASN A 50 -7.77 -0.65 -8.72
N LEU A 51 -7.48 0.05 -9.82
CA LEU A 51 -7.05 1.45 -9.79
C LEU A 51 -8.25 2.39 -9.76
N ASP A 52 -8.08 3.57 -9.18
CA ASP A 52 -9.04 4.65 -9.41
C ASP A 52 -8.91 5.21 -10.85
N PHE A 53 -9.80 6.15 -11.21
CA PHE A 53 -9.82 6.70 -12.56
C PHE A 53 -8.53 7.45 -12.90
N VAL A 54 -8.02 8.24 -11.96
CA VAL A 54 -6.82 9.08 -12.15
C VAL A 54 -5.59 8.21 -12.26
N ASP A 55 -5.44 7.24 -11.37
CA ASP A 55 -4.33 6.28 -11.38
C ASP A 55 -4.29 5.46 -12.68
N ALA A 56 -5.45 5.03 -13.18
CA ALA A 56 -5.53 4.30 -14.46
C ALA A 56 -5.12 5.18 -15.65
N VAL A 57 -5.52 6.45 -15.65
CA VAL A 57 -5.13 7.42 -16.68
C VAL A 57 -3.62 7.71 -16.61
N GLU A 58 -3.06 7.92 -15.40
CA GLU A 58 -1.63 8.13 -15.21
C GLU A 58 -0.80 6.92 -15.66
N SER A 59 -1.26 5.70 -15.35
CA SER A 59 -0.61 4.45 -15.77
C SER A 59 -0.53 4.35 -17.30
N ILE A 60 -1.64 4.65 -18.01
CA ILE A 60 -1.66 4.63 -19.46
C ILE A 60 -0.75 5.74 -20.03
N ALA A 61 -0.86 6.96 -19.52
CA ALA A 61 -0.06 8.09 -19.98
C ALA A 61 1.45 7.79 -19.83
N SER A 62 1.86 7.27 -18.68
CA SER A 62 3.26 6.88 -18.42
C SER A 62 3.76 5.81 -19.40
N SER A 63 2.91 4.84 -19.78
CA SER A 63 3.27 3.79 -20.73
C SER A 63 3.61 4.30 -22.13
N VAL A 64 3.12 5.49 -22.47
CA VAL A 64 3.37 6.17 -23.77
C VAL A 64 4.24 7.42 -23.61
N GLY A 65 4.87 7.62 -22.44
CA GLY A 65 5.78 8.74 -22.17
C GLY A 65 5.07 10.10 -22.04
N LEU A 66 3.78 10.11 -21.74
CA LEU A 66 3.01 11.33 -21.50
C LEU A 66 2.85 11.59 -20.00
N GLU A 67 2.89 12.87 -19.61
CA GLU A 67 2.51 13.30 -18.27
C GLU A 67 1.07 13.83 -18.28
N VAL A 68 0.26 13.41 -17.31
CA VAL A 68 -1.12 13.90 -17.15
C VAL A 68 -1.06 15.27 -16.46
N PRO A 69 -1.55 16.35 -17.12
CA PRO A 69 -1.64 17.65 -16.47
C PRO A 69 -2.59 17.59 -15.27
N ARG A 70 -2.10 17.85 -14.08
CA ARG A 70 -2.91 17.90 -12.85
C ARG A 70 -3.63 19.25 -12.77
N THR A 71 -4.81 19.37 -13.38
CA THR A 71 -5.65 20.58 -13.36
C THR A 71 -6.47 20.77 -12.09
N HIS A 72 -6.65 19.73 -11.28
CA HIS A 72 -7.23 19.85 -9.94
C HIS A 72 -6.15 19.57 -8.92
N LYS A 73 -6.20 20.29 -7.79
CA LYS A 73 -5.44 19.95 -6.57
C LYS A 73 -5.69 18.47 -6.27
N SER A 74 -4.93 17.57 -6.95
CA SER A 74 -4.69 16.26 -6.38
C SER A 74 -4.26 16.56 -4.96
N VAL A 75 -4.96 16.02 -4.00
CA VAL A 75 -4.52 16.09 -2.61
C VAL A 75 -3.07 15.70 -2.65
N ASP A 76 -2.16 16.64 -2.37
CA ASP A 76 -0.74 16.38 -2.48
C ASP A 76 -0.40 15.38 -1.38
N THR A 77 -0.41 14.11 -1.75
CA THR A 77 -0.09 12.99 -0.85
C THR A 77 1.39 12.68 -0.83
N LYS A 78 2.17 13.34 -1.69
CA LYS A 78 3.59 13.06 -1.88
C LYS A 78 4.39 13.22 -0.59
N GLU A 79 4.16 14.31 0.13
CA GLU A 79 4.84 14.55 1.41
C GLU A 79 4.41 13.53 2.47
N ALA A 80 3.12 13.19 2.56
CA ALA A 80 2.65 12.18 3.51
C ALA A 80 3.26 10.79 3.22
N LEU A 81 3.36 10.40 1.95
CA LEU A 81 4.02 9.15 1.55
C LEU A 81 5.53 9.19 1.86
N SER A 82 6.20 10.31 1.63
CA SER A 82 7.62 10.51 1.96
C SER A 82 7.86 10.41 3.48
N ILE A 83 7.00 11.03 4.28
CA ILE A 83 7.05 10.97 5.74
C ILE A 83 6.86 9.53 6.22
N ASN A 84 5.89 8.81 5.68
CA ASN A 84 5.65 7.41 6.04
C ASN A 84 6.83 6.51 5.67
N ALA A 85 7.40 6.67 4.47
CA ALA A 85 8.58 5.91 4.05
C ALA A 85 9.77 6.19 5.00
N ARG A 86 9.97 7.45 5.37
CA ARG A 86 11.02 7.83 6.31
C ARG A 86 10.81 7.27 7.72
N ALA A 87 9.56 7.24 8.19
CA ALA A 87 9.21 6.62 9.47
C ALA A 87 9.51 5.12 9.47
N VAL A 88 9.25 4.41 8.35
CA VAL A 88 9.62 2.99 8.20
C VAL A 88 11.11 2.78 8.41
N GLU A 89 11.97 3.57 7.74
CA GLU A 89 13.42 3.47 7.91
C GLU A 89 13.86 3.65 9.37
N ILE A 90 13.24 4.61 10.06
CA ILE A 90 13.53 4.89 11.47
C ILE A 90 13.12 3.70 12.34
N TYR A 91 11.91 3.18 12.16
CA TYR A 91 11.41 2.02 12.92
C TYR A 91 12.22 0.74 12.66
N GLU A 92 12.62 0.50 11.41
CA GLU A 92 13.51 -0.63 11.08
C GLU A 92 14.89 -0.49 11.76
N LYS A 93 15.44 0.73 11.78
CA LYS A 93 16.72 1.01 12.46
C LYS A 93 16.60 0.78 13.97
N GLN A 94 15.51 1.22 14.59
CA GLN A 94 15.24 1.03 16.01
C GLN A 94 15.08 -0.45 16.37
N LEU A 95 14.44 -1.25 15.50
CA LEU A 95 14.32 -2.71 15.68
C LEU A 95 15.68 -3.41 15.66
N LYS A 96 16.62 -2.94 14.83
CA LYS A 96 17.97 -3.52 14.69
C LYS A 96 18.96 -3.05 15.78
N ALA A 97 18.62 -2.01 16.52
CA ALA A 97 19.43 -1.52 17.62
C ALA A 97 19.22 -2.39 18.90
N ASP A 98 20.10 -2.23 19.88
CA ASP A 98 19.99 -2.95 21.16
C ASP A 98 18.65 -2.74 21.86
N THR A 99 18.06 -1.56 21.68
CA THR A 99 16.71 -1.23 22.15
C THR A 99 15.61 -2.13 21.57
N GLY A 100 15.86 -2.74 20.41
CA GLY A 100 14.95 -3.64 19.73
C GLY A 100 15.04 -5.12 20.15
N ASN A 101 16.04 -5.53 20.94
CA ASN A 101 16.30 -6.94 21.25
C ASN A 101 15.07 -7.67 21.80
N LYS A 102 14.31 -7.08 22.72
CA LYS A 102 13.08 -7.64 23.28
C LYS A 102 12.02 -7.90 22.18
N VAL A 103 11.91 -6.99 21.22
CA VAL A 103 10.97 -7.11 20.10
C VAL A 103 11.42 -8.20 19.13
N VAL A 104 12.72 -8.31 18.89
CA VAL A 104 13.31 -9.39 18.07
C VAL A 104 13.03 -10.74 18.70
N ASP A 105 13.18 -10.89 20.02
CA ASP A 105 12.88 -12.15 20.72
C ASP A 105 11.38 -12.48 20.67
N TYR A 106 10.53 -11.47 20.77
CA TYR A 106 9.10 -11.63 20.54
C TYR A 106 8.81 -12.13 19.12
N LEU A 107 9.42 -11.55 18.06
CA LEU A 107 9.25 -12.00 16.69
C LEU A 107 9.69 -13.47 16.51
N LYS A 108 10.84 -13.85 17.09
CA LYS A 108 11.32 -15.23 17.09
C LYS A 108 10.32 -16.19 17.77
N SER A 109 9.76 -15.80 18.92
CA SER A 109 8.75 -16.61 19.63
C SER A 109 7.47 -16.83 18.80
N ARG A 110 7.24 -15.98 17.81
CA ARG A 110 6.13 -16.08 16.85
C ARG A 110 6.53 -16.73 15.52
N SER A 111 7.72 -17.31 15.43
CA SER A 111 8.28 -17.91 14.22
C SER A 111 8.40 -16.93 13.04
N ILE A 112 8.51 -15.64 13.33
CA ILE A 112 8.75 -14.61 12.31
C ILE A 112 10.26 -14.49 12.12
N THR A 113 10.74 -14.86 10.93
CA THR A 113 12.15 -14.80 10.59
C THR A 113 12.60 -13.37 10.27
N GLY A 114 13.91 -13.13 10.29
CA GLY A 114 14.47 -11.85 9.87
C GLY A 114 14.16 -11.51 8.39
N GLU A 115 14.07 -12.53 7.53
CA GLU A 115 13.68 -12.36 6.12
C GLU A 115 12.22 -11.90 6.01
N THR A 116 11.31 -12.55 6.74
CA THR A 116 9.91 -12.13 6.82
C THR A 116 9.79 -10.71 7.36
N ALA A 117 10.48 -10.40 8.45
CA ALA A 117 10.46 -9.06 9.03
C ALA A 117 10.95 -8.00 8.03
N LYS A 118 12.01 -8.29 7.27
CA LYS A 118 12.53 -7.42 6.21
C LYS A 118 11.54 -7.27 5.04
N PHE A 119 10.91 -8.37 4.61
CA PHE A 119 9.97 -8.38 3.49
C PHE A 119 8.74 -7.49 3.77
N PHE A 120 8.27 -7.50 5.01
CA PHE A 120 7.15 -6.68 5.47
C PHE A 120 7.57 -5.32 6.07
N ASN A 121 8.86 -4.96 6.01
CA ASN A 121 9.42 -3.75 6.64
C ASN A 121 9.03 -3.59 8.13
N ILE A 122 8.96 -4.69 8.87
CA ILE A 122 8.62 -4.67 10.28
C ILE A 122 9.65 -3.84 11.05
N GLY A 123 9.18 -2.98 11.94
CA GLY A 123 10.00 -2.08 12.74
C GLY A 123 9.60 -2.03 14.21
N TYR A 124 10.24 -1.17 14.96
CA TYR A 124 9.92 -0.90 16.37
C TYR A 124 9.82 0.59 16.65
N ALA A 125 8.73 1.02 17.23
CA ALA A 125 8.56 2.37 17.74
C ALA A 125 8.96 2.38 19.23
N LEU A 126 10.00 3.13 19.57
CA LEU A 126 10.46 3.30 20.96
C LEU A 126 9.34 3.87 21.83
N ASP A 127 9.39 3.58 23.13
CA ASP A 127 8.44 4.16 24.09
C ASP A 127 8.84 5.58 24.49
N GLU A 128 8.80 6.47 23.51
CA GLU A 128 9.11 7.89 23.64
C GLU A 128 7.94 8.74 23.12
N TRP A 129 7.65 9.84 23.83
CA TRP A 129 6.54 10.73 23.46
C TRP A 129 6.80 11.57 22.22
N GLU A 130 8.04 11.84 21.88
CA GLU A 130 8.49 12.72 20.80
C GLU A 130 9.72 12.19 20.08
N GLY A 131 9.99 10.90 20.16
CA GLY A 131 11.20 10.32 19.56
C GLY A 131 11.21 10.42 18.04
N LEU A 132 10.11 9.99 17.41
CA LEU A 132 9.92 10.11 15.96
C LEU A 132 9.75 11.58 15.55
N PHE A 133 8.94 12.36 16.29
CA PHE A 133 8.70 13.76 16.01
C PHE A 133 9.99 14.58 15.95
N LYS A 134 10.88 14.44 16.93
CA LYS A 134 12.17 15.15 16.98
C LYS A 134 13.07 14.86 15.77
N ILE A 135 12.95 13.69 15.17
CA ILE A 135 13.71 13.34 13.98
C ILE A 135 13.04 13.95 12.74
N LEU A 136 11.76 13.68 12.54
CA LEU A 136 11.05 14.10 11.34
C LEU A 136 10.82 15.61 11.24
N SER A 137 10.68 16.32 12.38
CA SER A 137 10.52 17.78 12.38
C SER A 137 11.75 18.55 11.88
N LYS A 138 12.91 17.89 11.74
CA LYS A 138 14.11 18.47 11.11
C LYS A 138 14.07 18.38 9.58
N GLU A 139 13.27 17.47 9.03
CA GLU A 139 13.22 17.13 7.62
C GLU A 139 11.91 17.63 6.96
N TYR A 140 10.81 17.71 7.72
CA TYR A 140 9.46 18.01 7.23
C TYR A 140 8.79 19.12 8.02
N LYS A 141 7.84 19.81 7.36
CA LYS A 141 7.04 20.85 8.01
C LYS A 141 6.02 20.24 8.97
N GLN A 142 5.69 20.97 10.03
CA GLN A 142 4.75 20.52 11.04
C GLN A 142 3.35 20.24 10.48
N GLU A 143 2.92 21.01 9.47
CA GLU A 143 1.64 20.84 8.79
C GLU A 143 1.55 19.47 8.13
N ASP A 144 2.59 19.08 7.36
CA ASP A 144 2.66 17.79 6.68
C ASP A 144 2.74 16.61 7.68
N LEU A 145 3.50 16.81 8.77
CA LEU A 145 3.57 15.82 9.84
C LEU A 145 2.20 15.59 10.51
N SER A 146 1.41 16.64 10.72
CA SER A 146 0.07 16.52 11.33
C SER A 146 -0.89 15.68 10.49
N GLU A 147 -0.74 15.69 9.17
CA GLU A 147 -1.57 14.96 8.22
C GLU A 147 -1.12 13.50 7.99
N SER A 148 0.09 13.14 8.42
CA SER A 148 0.67 11.80 8.20
C SER A 148 -0.02 10.66 8.96
N GLY A 149 -0.78 10.99 10.02
CA GLY A 149 -1.40 10.00 10.91
C GLY A 149 -0.42 9.36 11.92
N LEU A 150 0.84 9.78 11.94
CA LEU A 150 1.87 9.30 12.88
C LEU A 150 1.83 10.01 14.24
N PHE A 151 1.19 11.17 14.29
CA PHE A 151 1.17 12.03 15.47
C PHE A 151 -0.26 12.30 15.96
N SER A 152 -0.37 12.65 17.23
CA SER A 152 -1.61 13.20 17.81
C SER A 152 -1.73 14.70 17.48
N GLU A 153 -2.89 15.31 17.79
CA GLU A 153 -3.11 16.75 17.64
C GLU A 153 -2.08 17.61 18.39
N LYS A 154 -1.52 17.06 19.48
CA LYS A 154 -0.45 17.72 20.28
C LYS A 154 0.96 17.38 19.77
N MET A 155 1.08 16.85 18.57
CA MET A 155 2.35 16.44 17.94
C MET A 155 3.17 15.44 18.78
N LYS A 156 2.49 14.59 19.54
CA LYS A 156 3.12 13.47 20.23
C LYS A 156 3.06 12.23 19.36
N ASP A 157 4.08 11.38 19.44
CA ASP A 157 4.16 10.13 18.71
C ASP A 157 2.94 9.26 19.05
N ARG A 158 2.20 8.85 18.04
CA ARG A 158 1.00 7.99 18.19
C ARG A 158 1.40 6.57 18.57
N PHE A 159 2.46 6.06 17.98
CA PHE A 159 2.95 4.72 18.22
C PHE A 159 4.14 4.76 19.16
N ARG A 160 4.00 4.15 20.32
CA ARG A 160 5.05 4.08 21.34
C ARG A 160 5.11 2.68 21.94
N GLY A 161 6.31 2.14 22.16
CA GLY A 161 6.53 0.81 22.70
C GLY A 161 5.91 -0.30 21.84
N ARG A 162 5.85 -0.10 20.51
CA ARG A 162 5.08 -0.98 19.62
C ARG A 162 5.93 -1.60 18.52
N LEU A 163 5.68 -2.87 18.30
CA LEU A 163 6.05 -3.54 17.06
C LEU A 163 5.22 -2.94 15.92
N MET A 164 5.89 -2.48 14.87
CA MET A 164 5.29 -1.72 13.79
C MET A 164 5.14 -2.55 12.53
N PHE A 165 3.97 -2.47 11.92
CA PHE A 165 3.59 -3.11 10.67
C PHE A 165 3.22 -2.03 9.65
N PRO A 166 4.14 -1.64 8.77
CA PRO A 166 3.82 -0.70 7.70
C PRO A 166 2.78 -1.27 6.75
N ILE A 167 1.76 -0.48 6.42
CA ILE A 167 0.72 -0.85 5.46
C ILE A 167 1.08 -0.22 4.12
N ARG A 168 1.11 -1.05 3.06
CA ARG A 168 1.40 -0.60 1.69
C ARG A 168 0.16 -0.66 0.82
N ASN A 169 0.06 0.31 -0.09
CA ASN A 169 -0.90 0.24 -1.18
C ASN A 169 -0.41 -0.74 -2.26
N ILE A 170 -1.21 -0.96 -3.30
CA ILE A 170 -0.87 -1.87 -4.41
C ILE A 170 0.35 -1.42 -5.23
N LYS A 171 0.74 -0.13 -5.17
CA LYS A 171 1.95 0.41 -5.80
C LYS A 171 3.21 0.16 -4.97
N GLY A 172 3.05 -0.17 -3.69
CA GLY A 172 4.14 -0.40 -2.73
C GLY A 172 4.46 0.80 -1.85
N ASP A 173 3.72 1.90 -1.96
CA ASP A 173 3.92 3.07 -1.12
C ASP A 173 3.44 2.77 0.31
N HIS A 174 4.17 3.26 1.30
CA HIS A 174 3.78 3.16 2.71
C HIS A 174 2.71 4.21 3.03
N ILE A 175 1.49 3.76 3.26
CA ILE A 175 0.31 4.64 3.40
C ILE A 175 -0.16 4.79 4.85
N ALA A 176 0.21 3.84 5.73
CA ALA A 176 -0.22 3.81 7.12
C ALA A 176 0.59 2.79 7.93
N PHE A 177 0.22 2.62 9.20
CA PHE A 177 0.84 1.68 10.13
C PHE A 177 -0.19 0.97 11.00
N GLY A 178 0.06 -0.31 11.29
CA GLY A 178 -0.46 -1.01 12.43
C GLY A 178 0.62 -1.10 13.51
N GLY A 179 0.26 -1.01 14.78
CA GLY A 179 1.19 -1.13 15.89
C GLY A 179 0.66 -2.09 16.96
N ARG A 180 1.45 -3.08 17.36
CA ARG A 180 1.14 -3.98 18.46
C ARG A 180 2.01 -3.67 19.66
N ILE A 181 1.41 -3.41 20.83
CA ILE A 181 2.18 -3.21 22.05
C ILE A 181 2.89 -4.52 22.44
N ILE A 182 4.14 -4.42 22.87
CA ILE A 182 4.94 -5.60 23.25
C ILE A 182 4.80 -5.86 24.73
N ASP A 183 4.76 -4.81 25.53
CA ASP A 183 4.56 -4.87 26.98
C ASP A 183 3.08 -4.82 27.35
N GLU A 184 2.79 -4.72 28.64
CA GLU A 184 1.45 -4.48 29.15
C GLU A 184 0.98 -3.07 28.75
N GLY A 185 -0.30 -2.95 28.40
CA GLY A 185 -0.91 -1.67 28.03
C GLY A 185 -2.04 -1.81 27.02
N GLU A 186 -2.85 -0.78 26.95
CA GLU A 186 -4.02 -0.68 26.05
C GLU A 186 -3.90 0.51 25.10
N PRO A 187 -4.43 0.41 23.89
CA PRO A 187 -4.98 -0.79 23.25
C PRO A 187 -3.87 -1.74 22.79
N LYS A 188 -4.11 -3.05 22.81
CA LYS A 188 -3.15 -4.08 22.36
C LYS A 188 -2.73 -3.86 20.90
N TYR A 189 -3.67 -3.49 20.05
CA TYR A 189 -3.44 -3.12 18.65
C TYR A 189 -3.92 -1.71 18.39
N LEU A 190 -3.14 -0.94 17.66
CA LEU A 190 -3.43 0.43 17.27
C LEU A 190 -3.14 0.58 15.78
N ASN A 191 -4.07 1.14 15.03
CA ASN A 191 -3.87 1.48 13.62
C ASN A 191 -3.79 3.00 13.41
N SER A 192 -3.18 3.40 12.30
CA SER A 192 -3.29 4.78 11.83
C SER A 192 -4.75 5.21 11.72
N PRO A 193 -5.06 6.48 11.94
CA PRO A 193 -6.38 7.04 11.65
C PRO A 193 -6.61 7.05 10.13
N GLU A 194 -7.83 7.36 9.69
CA GLU A 194 -8.10 7.73 8.30
C GLU A 194 -7.25 8.96 7.94
N THR A 195 -6.60 8.92 6.78
CA THR A 195 -5.78 10.02 6.26
C THR A 195 -6.06 10.22 4.78
N LYS A 196 -5.46 11.22 4.16
CA LYS A 196 -5.54 11.42 2.71
C LYS A 196 -4.94 10.25 1.91
N THR A 197 -4.00 9.50 2.51
CA THR A 197 -3.32 8.35 1.88
C THR A 197 -3.90 7.01 2.29
N PHE A 198 -4.71 6.94 3.33
CA PHE A 198 -5.15 5.66 3.93
C PHE A 198 -6.62 5.66 4.30
N SER A 199 -7.35 4.66 3.82
CA SER A 199 -8.72 4.35 4.24
C SER A 199 -8.82 2.87 4.63
N LYS A 200 -9.14 2.60 5.89
CA LYS A 200 -9.22 1.24 6.45
C LYS A 200 -10.16 0.30 5.70
N SER A 201 -11.23 0.85 5.13
CA SER A 201 -12.23 0.07 4.39
C SER A 201 -11.80 -0.31 2.98
N LYS A 202 -10.72 0.30 2.46
CA LYS A 202 -10.26 0.11 1.07
C LYS A 202 -8.94 -0.63 0.98
N GLU A 203 -8.19 -0.74 2.09
CA GLU A 203 -6.84 -1.28 2.07
C GLU A 203 -6.78 -2.63 2.79
N LEU A 204 -6.14 -3.59 2.16
CA LEU A 204 -5.87 -4.91 2.72
C LEU A 204 -4.38 -5.05 3.03
N TYR A 205 -4.06 -5.26 4.32
CA TYR A 205 -2.68 -5.50 4.75
C TYR A 205 -2.09 -6.74 4.07
N GLY A 206 -0.87 -6.60 3.55
CA GLY A 206 -0.15 -7.71 2.92
C GLY A 206 -0.51 -7.97 1.45
N LEU A 207 -1.45 -7.22 0.86
CA LEU A 207 -1.84 -7.41 -0.54
C LEU A 207 -0.68 -7.13 -1.51
N TYR A 208 0.10 -6.08 -1.27
CA TYR A 208 1.28 -5.78 -2.07
C TYR A 208 2.32 -6.90 -2.00
N GLU A 209 2.59 -7.40 -0.80
CA GLU A 209 3.51 -8.49 -0.55
C GLU A 209 3.05 -9.79 -1.21
N ALA A 210 1.77 -10.10 -1.08
CA ALA A 210 1.16 -11.28 -1.68
C ALA A 210 1.27 -11.26 -3.22
N ARG A 211 1.08 -10.11 -3.86
CA ARG A 211 1.24 -9.95 -5.32
C ARG A 211 2.68 -10.15 -5.80
N LYS A 212 3.67 -9.99 -4.93
CA LYS A 212 5.08 -10.23 -5.26
C LYS A 212 5.51 -11.70 -5.14
N LEU A 213 4.68 -12.53 -4.54
CA LEU A 213 4.93 -13.96 -4.50
C LEU A 213 4.69 -14.55 -5.90
N ASN A 214 5.61 -15.39 -6.36
CA ASN A 214 5.53 -16.03 -7.68
C ASN A 214 4.41 -17.09 -7.79
N ASN A 215 3.71 -17.37 -6.68
CA ASN A 215 2.60 -18.31 -6.66
C ASN A 215 1.28 -17.55 -6.74
N PRO A 216 0.37 -17.91 -7.67
CA PRO A 216 -0.96 -17.30 -7.71
C PRO A 216 -1.69 -17.58 -6.39
N LEU A 217 -2.30 -16.53 -5.82
CA LEU A 217 -3.18 -16.69 -4.67
C LEU A 217 -4.38 -17.53 -5.08
N GLN A 218 -4.57 -18.68 -4.46
CA GLN A 218 -5.72 -19.55 -4.73
C GLN A 218 -6.99 -19.08 -4.00
N SER A 219 -6.81 -18.42 -2.84
CA SER A 219 -7.90 -17.81 -2.06
C SER A 219 -7.35 -16.80 -1.06
N VAL A 220 -8.19 -15.83 -0.69
CA VAL A 220 -7.96 -14.88 0.39
C VAL A 220 -9.11 -15.02 1.38
N PHE A 221 -8.83 -15.28 2.65
CA PHE A 221 -9.82 -15.41 3.73
C PHE A 221 -9.83 -14.18 4.61
#